data_f5a5aac00626a85f60632093a6fb6be4
#
_entry.id   f5a5aac00626a85f60632093a6fb6be4
#
_cell.length_a   1.000
_cell.length_b   1.000
_cell.length_c   1.000
_cell.angle_alpha   90.00
_cell.angle_beta   90.00
_cell.angle_gamma   90.00
#
_symmetry.space_group_name_H-M   'P 1'
#
loop_
_entity.id
_entity.type
_entity.pdbx_description
1 polymer ?
#
loop_
_entity_poly.entity_id
_entity_poly.type
_entity_poly.pdbx_seq_one_letter_code
_entity_poly.pdbx_strand_id
1 'polypeptide(L)'
;MDEQERYSYEVTLKAPFFDLDPMQIVWHGHYMKYFDIARSELFDHLGVDLFAFYDRTRYAFPIIRSSVKHIHPIRRGDAFICRATVKDARSKIVVAFEIRLVRDGTICARGSTEQVAVVGPEMEMVYTIPEEIRRALGF
;
A
#
# COMPACT_ATOMS: atom_id res chain seq x y z
N MET A 1 3.41 22.25 0.53
CA MET A 1 3.08 20.81 0.65
C MET A 1 3.31 20.38 2.09
N ASP A 2 2.32 19.83 2.75
CA ASP A 2 2.53 19.32 4.09
C ASP A 2 3.34 18.01 4.04
N GLU A 3 3.84 17.60 5.20
CA GLU A 3 4.71 16.44 5.28
C GLU A 3 4.00 15.15 4.91
N GLN A 4 2.71 15.04 5.23
CA GLN A 4 1.91 13.86 4.90
C GLN A 4 1.71 13.71 3.40
N GLU A 5 1.48 14.80 2.67
CA GLU A 5 1.35 14.77 1.22
C GLU A 5 2.64 14.36 0.53
N ARG A 6 3.80 14.77 1.08
CA ARG A 6 5.11 14.40 0.55
C ARG A 6 5.32 12.90 0.55
N TYR A 7 4.75 12.18 1.54
CA TYR A 7 4.88 10.74 1.70
C TYR A 7 3.58 10.02 1.38
N SER A 8 2.83 10.58 0.42
CA SER A 8 1.61 10.01 -0.12
C SER A 8 1.71 9.94 -1.63
N TYR A 9 0.96 9.03 -2.24
CA TYR A 9 0.87 8.93 -3.68
C TYR A 9 -0.49 8.37 -4.07
N GLU A 10 -1.04 8.84 -5.18
CA GLU A 10 -2.34 8.41 -5.68
C GLU A 10 -2.19 7.71 -7.00
N VAL A 11 -2.86 6.59 -7.18
CA VAL A 11 -2.99 5.92 -8.46
C VAL A 11 -4.45 5.89 -8.87
N THR A 12 -4.71 6.09 -10.16
CA THR A 12 -6.06 5.97 -10.70
C THR A 12 -6.18 4.61 -11.38
N LEU A 13 -7.20 3.86 -10.99
CA LEU A 13 -7.44 2.51 -11.44
C LEU A 13 -8.86 2.36 -11.95
N LYS A 14 -9.07 1.34 -12.77
CA LYS A 14 -10.39 0.90 -13.19
C LYS A 14 -10.42 -0.61 -13.04
N ALA A 15 -11.43 -1.12 -12.36
CA ALA A 15 -11.54 -2.55 -12.13
C ALA A 15 -11.72 -3.30 -13.45
N PRO A 16 -10.84 -4.28 -13.77
CA PRO A 16 -11.07 -5.12 -14.91
C PRO A 16 -12.32 -6.00 -14.66
N PHE A 17 -12.97 -6.42 -15.74
CA PHE A 17 -14.21 -7.20 -15.60
C PHE A 17 -14.00 -8.48 -14.77
N PHE A 18 -12.82 -9.07 -14.82
CA PHE A 18 -12.53 -10.32 -14.10
C PHE A 18 -12.29 -10.10 -12.59
N ASP A 19 -12.28 -8.85 -12.12
CA ASP A 19 -12.25 -8.55 -10.70
C ASP A 19 -13.64 -8.45 -10.08
N LEU A 20 -14.68 -8.49 -10.92
CA LEU A 20 -16.06 -8.36 -10.47
C LEU A 20 -16.63 -9.71 -10.04
N ASP A 21 -17.47 -9.67 -8.99
CA ASP A 21 -18.22 -10.84 -8.53
C ASP A 21 -19.59 -10.94 -9.26
N PRO A 22 -20.42 -11.95 -8.97
CA PRO A 22 -21.74 -12.07 -9.60
C PRO A 22 -22.67 -10.88 -9.38
N MET A 23 -22.43 -10.03 -8.37
CA MET A 23 -23.20 -8.81 -8.13
C MET A 23 -22.73 -7.63 -8.98
N GLN A 24 -21.75 -7.83 -9.87
CA GLN A 24 -21.15 -6.80 -10.72
C GLN A 24 -20.45 -5.70 -9.91
N ILE A 25 -19.95 -6.04 -8.74
CA ILE A 25 -19.09 -5.18 -7.93
C ILE A 25 -17.75 -5.88 -7.73
N VAL A 26 -16.71 -5.09 -7.41
CA VAL A 26 -15.38 -5.66 -7.14
C VAL A 26 -15.47 -6.63 -5.96
N TRP A 27 -14.99 -7.87 -6.19
CA TRP A 27 -14.92 -8.85 -5.11
C TRP A 27 -14.00 -8.33 -3.99
N HIS A 28 -14.46 -8.49 -2.75
CA HIS A 28 -13.75 -7.91 -1.59
C HIS A 28 -12.30 -8.38 -1.48
N GLY A 29 -11.97 -9.56 -1.98
CA GLY A 29 -10.59 -10.08 -1.94
C GLY A 29 -9.61 -9.34 -2.83
N HIS A 30 -10.05 -8.51 -3.76
CA HIS A 30 -9.17 -7.78 -4.66
C HIS A 30 -8.64 -6.45 -4.09
N TYR A 31 -9.21 -5.96 -2.99
CA TYR A 31 -8.81 -4.66 -2.44
C TYR A 31 -7.35 -4.64 -1.99
N MET A 32 -6.86 -5.76 -1.46
CA MET A 32 -5.44 -5.87 -1.08
C MET A 32 -4.50 -5.74 -2.29
N LYS A 33 -4.94 -6.23 -3.44
CA LYS A 33 -4.20 -6.06 -4.69
C LYS A 33 -4.09 -4.59 -5.08
N TYR A 34 -5.16 -3.83 -4.94
CA TYR A 34 -5.16 -2.39 -5.23
C TYR A 34 -4.26 -1.64 -4.26
N PHE A 35 -4.27 -2.03 -3.00
CA PHE A 35 -3.36 -1.48 -2.00
C PHE A 35 -1.90 -1.77 -2.36
N ASP A 36 -1.60 -2.99 -2.81
CA ASP A 36 -0.24 -3.36 -3.22
C ASP A 36 0.22 -2.52 -4.41
N ILE A 37 -0.65 -2.28 -5.38
CA ILE A 37 -0.34 -1.42 -6.53
C ILE A 37 -0.01 0.00 -6.05
N ALA A 38 -0.86 0.56 -5.19
CA ALA A 38 -0.66 1.93 -4.68
C ALA A 38 0.60 2.05 -3.83
N ARG A 39 0.90 1.06 -2.99
CA ARG A 39 2.13 1.05 -2.19
C ARG A 39 3.36 0.97 -3.08
N SER A 40 3.34 0.12 -4.10
CA SER A 40 4.46 0.00 -5.04
C SER A 40 4.73 1.32 -5.73
N GLU A 41 3.70 2.00 -6.21
CA GLU A 41 3.84 3.30 -6.85
C GLU A 41 4.33 4.37 -5.87
N LEU A 42 3.86 4.34 -4.63
CA LEU A 42 4.32 5.24 -3.58
C LEU A 42 5.82 5.04 -3.33
N PHE A 43 6.27 3.80 -3.21
CA PHE A 43 7.69 3.51 -2.96
C PHE A 43 8.55 3.92 -4.15
N ASP A 44 8.10 3.67 -5.38
CA ASP A 44 8.80 4.14 -6.57
C ASP A 44 8.94 5.66 -6.55
N HIS A 45 7.87 6.37 -6.22
CA HIS A 45 7.86 7.83 -6.10
C HIS A 45 8.88 8.33 -5.06
N LEU A 46 9.04 7.59 -3.97
CA LEU A 46 9.96 7.95 -2.89
C LEU A 46 11.39 7.43 -3.11
N GLY A 47 11.64 6.76 -4.24
CA GLY A 47 12.95 6.22 -4.54
C GLY A 47 13.31 4.98 -3.73
N VAL A 48 12.32 4.24 -3.24
CA VAL A 48 12.52 3.03 -2.45
C VAL A 48 12.35 1.81 -3.34
N ASP A 49 13.44 1.06 -3.54
CA ASP A 49 13.43 -0.21 -4.28
C ASP A 49 13.81 -1.34 -3.31
N LEU A 50 12.79 -2.03 -2.80
CA LEU A 50 13.00 -3.08 -1.80
C LEU A 50 13.68 -4.32 -2.39
N PHE A 51 13.51 -4.59 -3.69
CA PHE A 51 14.21 -5.70 -4.34
C PHE A 51 15.71 -5.42 -4.43
N ALA A 52 16.09 -4.22 -4.84
CA ALA A 52 17.50 -3.83 -4.90
C ALA A 52 18.11 -3.82 -3.49
N PHE A 53 17.36 -3.35 -2.52
CA PHE A 53 17.80 -3.34 -1.13
C PHE A 53 18.03 -4.77 -0.60
N TYR A 54 17.13 -5.70 -0.93
CA TYR A 54 17.32 -7.11 -0.58
C TYR A 54 18.58 -7.68 -1.21
N ASP A 55 18.84 -7.39 -2.48
CA ASP A 55 20.01 -7.91 -3.18
C ASP A 55 21.31 -7.45 -2.52
N ARG A 56 21.35 -6.23 -1.99
CA ARG A 56 22.55 -5.68 -1.31
C ARG A 56 22.69 -6.12 0.14
N THR A 57 21.58 -6.29 0.86
CA THR A 57 21.60 -6.39 2.31
C THR A 57 21.00 -7.67 2.87
N ARG A 58 20.20 -8.37 2.08
CA ARG A 58 19.37 -9.52 2.49
C ARG A 58 18.26 -9.17 3.47
N TYR A 59 17.90 -7.88 3.60
CA TYR A 59 16.69 -7.47 4.31
C TYR A 59 15.48 -7.60 3.40
N ALA A 60 14.41 -8.20 3.92
CA ALA A 60 13.10 -8.27 3.28
C ALA A 60 12.04 -7.67 4.21
N PHE A 61 10.89 -7.31 3.66
CA PHE A 61 9.88 -6.59 4.42
C PHE A 61 8.49 -7.23 4.22
N PRO A 62 8.28 -8.42 4.81
CA PRO A 62 6.98 -9.09 4.67
C PRO A 62 5.86 -8.33 5.38
N ILE A 63 4.66 -8.46 4.83
CA ILE A 63 3.47 -7.93 5.47
C ILE A 63 3.07 -8.90 6.58
N ILE A 64 2.88 -8.38 7.78
CA ILE A 64 2.45 -9.16 8.94
C ILE A 64 1.02 -8.83 9.35
N ARG A 65 0.47 -7.71 8.89
CA ARG A 65 -0.88 -7.30 9.22
C ARG A 65 -1.45 -6.50 8.07
N SER A 66 -2.70 -6.79 7.71
CA SER A 66 -3.45 -6.02 6.73
C SER A 66 -4.88 -5.89 7.20
N SER A 67 -5.49 -4.76 6.92
CA SER A 67 -6.88 -4.52 7.25
C SER A 67 -7.55 -3.71 6.15
N VAL A 68 -8.83 -3.95 5.97
CA VAL A 68 -9.65 -3.16 5.06
C VAL A 68 -11.05 -3.03 5.62
N LYS A 69 -11.59 -1.81 5.54
CA LYS A 69 -12.98 -1.52 5.84
C LYS A 69 -13.68 -1.20 4.53
N HIS A 70 -14.67 -1.99 4.17
CA HIS A 70 -15.49 -1.79 2.97
C HIS A 70 -16.63 -0.85 3.31
N ILE A 71 -16.74 0.26 2.58
CA ILE A 71 -17.68 1.33 2.88
C ILE A 71 -18.73 1.47 1.79
N HIS A 72 -18.28 1.45 0.51
CA HIS A 72 -19.17 1.59 -0.65
C HIS A 72 -18.62 0.71 -1.78
N PRO A 73 -19.46 -0.05 -2.47
CA PRO A 73 -18.95 -0.94 -3.52
C PRO A 73 -18.40 -0.16 -4.71
N ILE A 74 -17.39 -0.74 -5.35
CA ILE A 74 -16.90 -0.30 -6.65
C ILE A 74 -17.64 -1.13 -7.69
N ARG A 75 -18.39 -0.48 -8.57
CA ARG A 75 -19.22 -1.15 -9.56
C ARG A 75 -18.51 -1.24 -10.90
N ARG A 76 -19.04 -2.09 -11.75
CA ARG A 76 -18.59 -2.21 -13.12
C ARG A 76 -18.49 -0.84 -13.78
N GLY A 77 -17.32 -0.57 -14.39
CA GLY A 77 -17.06 0.68 -15.10
C GLY A 77 -16.60 1.84 -14.23
N ASP A 78 -16.63 1.71 -12.91
CA ASP A 78 -16.17 2.76 -12.03
C ASP A 78 -14.64 2.90 -12.10
N ALA A 79 -14.18 4.13 -12.30
CA ALA A 79 -12.79 4.48 -12.06
C ALA A 79 -12.65 4.96 -10.61
N PHE A 80 -11.54 4.64 -9.99
CA PHE A 80 -11.30 4.99 -8.59
C PHE A 80 -9.85 5.38 -8.37
N ILE A 81 -9.61 6.15 -7.32
CA ILE A 81 -8.27 6.58 -6.91
C ILE A 81 -7.94 5.84 -5.62
N CYS A 82 -6.78 5.20 -5.60
CA CYS A 82 -6.22 4.62 -4.38
C CYS A 82 -5.05 5.50 -3.92
N ARG A 83 -5.18 6.09 -2.74
CA ARG A 83 -4.15 6.91 -2.12
C ARG A 83 -3.44 6.08 -1.05
N ALA A 84 -2.12 6.02 -1.15
CA ALA A 84 -1.27 5.37 -0.16
C ALA A 84 -0.45 6.44 0.58
N THR A 85 -0.36 6.33 1.90
CA THR A 85 0.36 7.30 2.74
C THR A 85 1.19 6.55 3.76
N VAL A 86 2.48 6.88 3.85
CA VAL A 86 3.34 6.31 4.91
C VAL A 86 2.96 6.95 6.24
N LYS A 87 2.60 6.13 7.23
CA LYS A 87 2.21 6.59 8.57
C LYS A 87 3.33 6.41 9.60
N ASP A 88 4.16 5.41 9.42
CA ASP A 88 5.29 5.15 10.30
C ASP A 88 6.29 4.25 9.55
N ALA A 89 7.56 4.38 9.86
CA ALA A 89 8.62 3.53 9.34
C ALA A 89 9.74 3.30 10.36
N ARG A 90 9.44 3.46 11.65
CA ARG A 90 10.47 3.30 12.71
C ARG A 90 10.67 1.84 13.06
N SER A 91 9.71 1.20 13.68
CA SER A 91 9.80 -0.23 14.02
C SER A 91 9.11 -1.11 12.96
N LYS A 92 8.13 -0.57 12.26
CA LYS A 92 7.40 -1.21 11.16
C LYS A 92 7.14 -0.18 10.08
N ILE A 93 6.95 -0.64 8.84
CA ILE A 93 6.45 0.23 7.78
C ILE A 93 4.93 0.14 7.81
N VAL A 94 4.29 1.24 8.17
CA VAL A 94 2.83 1.34 8.22
C VAL A 94 2.37 2.24 7.09
N VAL A 95 1.56 1.70 6.18
CA VAL A 95 0.98 2.46 5.07
C VAL A 95 -0.53 2.42 5.20
N ALA A 96 -1.15 3.59 5.15
CA ALA A 96 -2.60 3.73 5.15
C ALA A 96 -3.10 3.93 3.73
N PHE A 97 -4.29 3.41 3.44
CA PHE A 97 -4.89 3.45 2.10
C PHE A 97 -6.30 4.00 2.18
N GLU A 98 -6.66 4.76 1.13
CA GLU A 98 -8.02 5.22 0.94
C GLU A 98 -8.39 5.06 -0.53
N ILE A 99 -9.55 4.46 -0.80
CA ILE A 99 -10.07 4.33 -2.17
C ILE A 99 -11.32 5.20 -2.28
N ARG A 100 -11.37 6.05 -3.31
CA ARG A 100 -12.53 6.89 -3.60
C ARG A 100 -12.87 6.88 -5.09
N LEU A 101 -14.14 7.02 -5.40
CA LEU A 101 -14.57 7.08 -6.80
C LEU A 101 -14.12 8.39 -7.44
N VAL A 102 -13.70 8.32 -8.70
CA VAL A 102 -13.30 9.51 -9.47
C VAL A 102 -14.50 10.42 -9.71
N ARG A 103 -15.67 9.84 -10.01
CA ARG A 103 -16.85 10.62 -10.45
C ARG A 103 -17.36 11.62 -9.40
N ASP A 104 -17.29 11.28 -8.10
CA ASP A 104 -17.91 12.09 -7.06
C ASP A 104 -17.15 12.10 -5.73
N GLY A 105 -16.00 11.43 -5.66
CA GLY A 105 -15.19 11.37 -4.44
C GLY A 105 -15.73 10.47 -3.35
N THR A 106 -16.77 9.66 -3.64
CA THR A 106 -17.32 8.73 -2.63
C THR A 106 -16.22 7.80 -2.12
N ILE A 107 -16.07 7.72 -0.81
CA ILE A 107 -15.11 6.80 -0.19
C ILE A 107 -15.64 5.38 -0.26
N CYS A 108 -14.85 4.49 -0.88
CA CYS A 108 -15.22 3.10 -1.08
C CYS A 108 -14.61 2.19 -0.03
N ALA A 109 -13.37 2.48 0.40
CA ALA A 109 -12.66 1.65 1.36
C ALA A 109 -11.55 2.44 2.03
N ARG A 110 -11.18 2.01 3.22
CA ARG A 110 -9.98 2.43 3.92
C ARG A 110 -9.29 1.22 4.49
N GLY A 111 -7.98 1.27 4.56
CA GLY A 111 -7.23 0.15 5.10
C GLY A 111 -5.82 0.52 5.48
N SER A 112 -5.07 -0.47 5.92
CA SER A 112 -3.67 -0.30 6.26
C SER A 112 -2.93 -1.62 6.14
N THR A 113 -1.61 -1.52 5.94
CA THR A 113 -0.71 -2.67 5.99
C THR A 113 0.47 -2.36 6.89
N GLU A 114 1.00 -3.38 7.55
CA GLU A 114 2.19 -3.28 8.38
C GLU A 114 3.21 -4.30 7.89
N GLN A 115 4.42 -3.82 7.64
CA GLN A 115 5.55 -4.64 7.23
C GLN A 115 6.62 -4.56 8.29
N VAL A 116 7.27 -5.69 8.59
CA VAL A 116 8.42 -5.74 9.48
C VAL A 116 9.68 -5.97 8.66
N ALA A 117 10.84 -5.74 9.25
CA ALA A 117 12.11 -6.09 8.64
C ALA A 117 12.54 -7.49 9.11
N VAL A 118 12.96 -8.31 8.17
CA VAL A 118 13.59 -9.60 8.43
C VAL A 118 14.90 -9.68 7.65
N VAL A 119 15.86 -10.44 8.13
CA VAL A 119 17.18 -10.52 7.50
C VAL A 119 17.69 -11.93 7.44
N GLY A 120 18.44 -12.22 6.38
CA GLY A 120 19.12 -13.49 6.17
C GLY A 120 18.22 -14.62 5.69
N PRO A 121 18.80 -15.80 5.42
CA PRO A 121 18.05 -16.94 4.90
C PRO A 121 16.99 -17.46 5.88
N GLU A 122 17.20 -17.33 7.19
CA GLU A 122 16.23 -17.72 8.20
C GLU A 122 15.13 -16.69 8.43
N MET A 123 15.17 -15.54 7.76
CA MET A 123 14.20 -14.46 7.91
C MET A 123 14.05 -14.03 9.38
N GLU A 124 15.17 -13.79 10.05
CA GLU A 124 15.15 -13.32 11.44
C GLU A 124 14.55 -11.94 11.53
N MET A 125 13.58 -11.77 12.43
CA MET A 125 12.93 -10.48 12.65
C MET A 125 13.89 -9.48 13.29
N VAL A 126 13.92 -8.28 12.74
CA VAL A 126 14.64 -7.13 13.29
C VAL A 126 13.58 -6.11 13.69
N TYR A 127 13.73 -5.54 14.88
CA TYR A 127 12.66 -4.72 15.48
C TYR A 127 12.73 -3.24 15.10
N THR A 128 13.61 -2.90 14.15
CA THR A 128 13.72 -1.54 13.61
C THR A 128 13.89 -1.62 12.10
N ILE A 129 13.29 -0.67 11.39
CA ILE A 129 13.46 -0.55 9.94
C ILE A 129 14.86 0.03 9.68
N PRO A 130 15.65 -0.56 8.76
CA PRO A 130 16.96 -0.01 8.42
C PRO A 130 16.91 1.47 8.09
N GLU A 131 17.92 2.21 8.52
CA GLU A 131 17.95 3.68 8.43
C GLU A 131 17.74 4.20 7.01
N GLU A 132 18.35 3.57 6.01
CA GLU A 132 18.20 3.98 4.62
C GLU A 132 16.72 3.97 4.19
N ILE A 133 16.00 2.89 4.51
CA ILE A 133 14.58 2.77 4.17
C ILE A 133 13.74 3.71 5.02
N ARG A 134 14.02 3.75 6.33
CA ARG A 134 13.29 4.61 7.25
C ARG A 134 13.34 6.08 6.81
N ARG A 135 14.53 6.57 6.47
CA ARG A 135 14.71 7.96 6.02
C ARG A 135 14.02 8.23 4.70
N ALA A 136 14.11 7.30 3.74
CA ALA A 136 13.46 7.45 2.46
C ALA A 136 11.93 7.51 2.59
N LEU A 137 11.38 6.88 3.62
CA LEU A 137 9.95 6.90 3.92
C LEU A 137 9.54 8.06 4.85
N GLY A 138 10.47 8.91 5.24
CA GLY A 138 10.17 10.14 5.96
C GLY A 138 10.26 10.06 7.49
N PHE A 139 10.95 9.07 8.01
CA PHE A 139 11.01 8.85 9.48
C PHE A 139 12.44 8.65 10.04
#